data_4f1299f6e18eb2757df8753da046372c
#
_entry.id   4f1299f6e18eb2757df8753da046372c
#
_cell.length_a   1.000
_cell.length_b   1.000
_cell.length_c   1.000
_cell.angle_alpha   90.00
_cell.angle_beta   90.00
_cell.angle_gamma   90.00
#
_symmetry.space_group_name_H-M   'P 1'
#
loop_
_entity.id
_entity.type
_entity.pdbx_description
1 polymer ?
#
loop_
_entity_poly.entity_id
_entity_poly.type
_entity_poly.pdbx_seq_one_letter_code
_entity_poly.pdbx_strand_id
1 'polypeptide(L)'
;MPAELYIWCDQGVLCEENMRAVRFDLHDVTLHADAIHRGGGQIIPTARRCFYASVLTAKPRLMEPIYLVEIQVWLRVCLYC
;
A
#
# COMPACT_ATOMS: atom_id res chain seq x y z
N MET A 1 -10.75 -7.79 4.76
CA MET A 1 -10.47 -6.84 3.66
C MET A 1 -10.43 -7.61 2.34
N PRO A 2 -11.04 -7.13 1.28
CA PRO A 2 -10.94 -7.81 -0.01
C PRO A 2 -9.49 -7.82 -0.48
N ALA A 3 -9.07 -8.94 -1.08
CA ALA A 3 -7.69 -9.15 -1.54
C ALA A 3 -7.19 -8.04 -2.48
N GLU A 4 -8.10 -7.41 -3.20
CA GLU A 4 -7.82 -6.31 -4.13
C GLU A 4 -7.29 -5.05 -3.46
N LEU A 5 -7.68 -4.78 -2.21
CA LEU A 5 -7.19 -3.64 -1.44
C LEU A 5 -5.72 -3.82 -1.03
N TYR A 6 -5.28 -5.07 -0.84
CA TYR A 6 -3.88 -5.39 -0.55
C TYR A 6 -2.95 -5.00 -1.70
N ILE A 7 -3.33 -5.31 -2.94
CA ILE A 7 -2.50 -5.01 -4.12
C ILE A 7 -2.25 -3.50 -4.26
N TRP A 8 -3.18 -2.67 -3.82
CA TRP A 8 -3.03 -1.22 -3.92
C TRP A 8 -2.21 -0.61 -2.78
N CYS A 9 -2.22 -1.27 -1.61
CA CYS A 9 -1.35 -0.90 -0.50
C CYS A 9 0.11 -1.31 -0.73
N ASP A 10 0.35 -2.33 -1.55
CA ASP A 10 1.68 -2.81 -1.91
C ASP A 10 2.40 -1.89 -2.92
N GLN A 11 1.67 -1.02 -3.59
CA GLN A 11 2.22 -0.07 -4.54
C GLN A 11 1.76 1.34 -4.19
N GLY A 12 2.54 2.02 -3.36
CA GLY A 12 2.26 3.40 -3.00
C GLY A 12 2.40 4.36 -4.18
N VAL A 13 1.71 5.49 -4.10
CA VAL A 13 1.64 6.49 -5.17
C VAL A 13 2.91 7.33 -5.31
N LEU A 14 3.75 7.39 -4.29
CA LEU A 14 4.96 8.23 -4.30
C LEU A 14 6.19 7.53 -4.87
N CYS A 15 6.47 6.31 -4.42
CA CYS A 15 7.69 5.59 -4.77
C CYS A 15 7.46 4.10 -5.07
N GLU A 16 6.23 3.70 -5.30
CA GLU A 16 5.83 2.30 -5.54
C GLU A 16 6.20 1.35 -4.40
N GLU A 17 6.39 1.88 -3.21
CA GLU A 17 6.63 1.13 -1.98
C GLU A 17 5.34 0.96 -1.19
N ASN A 18 5.33 -0.02 -0.28
CA ASN A 18 4.16 -0.35 0.52
C ASN A 18 3.70 0.85 1.36
N MET A 19 2.40 1.07 1.39
CA MET A 19 1.79 2.05 2.28
C MET A 19 1.55 1.45 3.67
N ARG A 20 1.79 2.23 4.72
CA ARG A 20 1.55 1.85 6.11
C ARG A 20 0.75 2.90 6.85
N ALA A 21 0.01 2.46 7.87
CA ALA A 21 -0.82 3.31 8.72
C ALA A 21 -1.86 4.11 7.92
N VAL A 22 -2.43 3.52 6.90
CA VAL A 22 -3.45 4.14 6.03
C VAL A 22 -4.77 3.42 6.20
N ARG A 23 -5.85 4.18 6.34
CA ARG A 23 -7.21 3.68 6.33
C ARG A 23 -8.00 4.37 5.22
N PHE A 24 -8.70 3.60 4.43
CA PHE A 24 -9.63 4.13 3.44
C PHE A 24 -11.07 3.93 3.93
N ASP A 25 -11.80 5.01 4.04
CA ASP A 25 -13.22 5.00 4.40
C ASP A 25 -14.04 5.24 3.13
N LEU A 26 -14.85 4.27 2.77
CA LEU A 26 -15.76 4.35 1.64
C LEU A 26 -17.12 4.83 2.15
N HIS A 27 -17.49 6.07 1.82
CA HIS A 27 -18.69 6.71 2.33
C HIS A 27 -19.92 6.42 1.49
N ASP A 28 -19.76 6.41 0.17
CA ASP A 28 -20.87 6.21 -0.75
C ASP A 28 -20.42 5.50 -2.03
N VAL A 29 -21.28 4.70 -2.59
CA VAL A 29 -21.05 3.97 -3.85
C VAL A 29 -22.33 4.02 -4.69
N THR A 30 -22.19 4.56 -5.89
CA THR A 30 -23.25 4.50 -6.89
C THR A 30 -22.84 3.57 -8.01
N LEU A 31 -23.55 2.44 -8.15
CA LEU A 31 -23.28 1.45 -9.17
C LEU A 31 -24.15 1.72 -10.41
N HIS A 32 -23.55 1.61 -11.58
CA HIS A 32 -24.29 1.66 -12.84
C HIS A 32 -25.20 0.44 -12.96
N ALA A 33 -26.41 0.63 -13.50
CA ALA A 33 -27.42 -0.44 -13.62
C ALA A 33 -26.98 -1.54 -14.60
N ASP A 34 -26.23 -1.19 -15.66
CA ASP A 34 -25.76 -2.15 -16.66
C ASP A 34 -24.55 -2.95 -16.18
N ALA A 35 -24.64 -4.27 -16.30
CA ALA A 35 -23.53 -5.17 -15.94
C ALA A 35 -22.27 -4.94 -16.79
N ILE A 36 -22.40 -4.45 -18.01
CA ILE A 36 -21.30 -4.13 -18.92
C ILE A 36 -20.37 -3.06 -18.32
N HIS A 37 -20.93 -2.08 -17.62
CA HIS A 37 -20.18 -1.00 -16.98
C HIS A 37 -19.60 -1.36 -15.60
N ARG A 38 -19.88 -2.57 -15.10
CA ARG A 38 -19.39 -3.09 -13.82
C ARG A 38 -18.33 -4.17 -13.97
N GLY A 39 -17.76 -4.32 -15.15
CA GLY A 39 -16.67 -5.27 -15.39
C GLY A 39 -15.43 -4.95 -14.57
N GLY A 40 -14.74 -5.96 -14.05
CA GLY A 40 -13.51 -5.79 -13.28
C GLY A 40 -12.43 -4.98 -14.02
N GLY A 41 -12.35 -5.11 -15.33
CA GLY A 41 -11.42 -4.34 -16.17
C GLY A 41 -11.69 -2.83 -16.19
N GLN A 42 -12.87 -2.39 -15.78
CA GLN A 42 -13.24 -0.96 -15.69
C GLN A 42 -13.24 -0.46 -14.25
N ILE A 43 -13.77 -1.24 -13.32
CA ILE A 43 -13.89 -0.83 -11.91
C ILE A 43 -12.54 -0.79 -11.23
N ILE A 44 -11.70 -1.80 -11.40
CA ILE A 44 -10.40 -1.90 -10.72
C ILE A 44 -9.47 -0.74 -11.06
N PRO A 45 -9.22 -0.37 -12.34
CA PRO A 45 -8.38 0.77 -12.66
C PRO A 45 -8.95 2.10 -12.16
N THR A 46 -10.26 2.26 -12.21
CA THR A 46 -10.95 3.48 -11.77
C THR A 46 -10.83 3.65 -10.25
N ALA A 47 -11.07 2.60 -9.49
CA ALA A 47 -10.90 2.59 -8.05
C ALA A 47 -9.44 2.88 -7.65
N ARG A 48 -8.48 2.27 -8.34
CA ARG A 48 -7.05 2.54 -8.13
C ARG A 48 -6.71 4.02 -8.30
N ARG A 49 -7.18 4.64 -9.37
CA ARG A 49 -6.98 6.08 -9.60
C ARG A 49 -7.60 6.94 -8.51
N CYS A 50 -8.80 6.57 -8.05
CA CYS A 50 -9.49 7.25 -6.97
C CYS A 50 -8.71 7.17 -5.65
N PHE A 51 -8.21 6.00 -5.28
CA PHE A 51 -7.39 5.82 -4.10
C PHE A 51 -6.08 6.60 -4.17
N TYR A 52 -5.41 6.58 -5.31
CA TYR A 52 -4.18 7.35 -5.51
C TYR A 52 -4.41 8.85 -5.40
N ALA A 53 -5.49 9.36 -5.97
CA ALA A 53 -5.87 10.75 -5.83
C ALA A 53 -6.16 11.12 -4.37
N SER A 54 -6.86 10.25 -3.64
CA SER A 54 -7.14 10.44 -2.22
C SER A 54 -5.85 10.50 -1.38
N VAL A 55 -4.89 9.61 -1.65
CA VAL A 55 -3.60 9.60 -0.96
C VAL A 55 -2.82 10.86 -1.24
N LEU A 56 -2.74 11.31 -2.49
CA LEU A 56 -2.02 12.53 -2.87
C LEU A 56 -2.60 13.78 -2.21
N THR A 57 -3.91 13.84 -2.06
CA THR A 57 -4.58 14.98 -1.40
C THR A 57 -4.50 14.94 0.12
N ALA A 58 -4.22 13.78 0.71
CA ALA A 58 -4.14 13.57 2.16
C ALA A 58 -2.78 13.95 2.78
N LYS A 59 -1.90 14.62 2.06
CA LYS A 59 -0.54 14.99 2.49
C LYS A 59 0.32 13.78 2.86
N PRO A 60 0.64 12.89 1.91
CA PRO A 60 1.44 11.71 2.15
C PRO A 60 2.86 12.07 2.57
N ARG A 61 3.52 11.19 3.34
CA ARG A 61 4.90 11.31 3.78
C ARG A 61 5.66 10.04 3.46
N LEU A 62 6.97 10.17 3.26
CA LEU A 62 7.88 9.04 3.19
C LEU A 62 8.30 8.63 4.60
N MET A 63 8.40 7.33 4.81
CA MET A 63 8.92 6.75 6.04
C MET A 63 10.25 6.05 5.76
N GLU A 64 11.17 6.15 6.70
CA GLU A 64 12.43 5.41 6.63
C GLU A 64 12.22 3.96 7.05
N PRO A 65 12.86 2.99 6.36
CA PRO A 65 12.84 1.60 6.79
C PRO A 65 13.65 1.43 8.07
N ILE A 66 13.08 0.69 9.02
CA ILE A 66 13.76 0.33 10.28
C ILE A 66 13.96 -1.17 10.27
N TYR A 67 15.21 -1.59 10.49
CA TYR A 67 15.60 -3.00 10.54
C TYR A 67 16.07 -3.37 11.94
N LEU A 68 15.63 -4.52 12.43
CA LEU A 68 16.23 -5.18 13.57
C LEU A 68 17.35 -6.10 13.05
N VAL A 69 18.57 -5.83 13.45
CA VAL A 69 19.74 -6.62 13.03
C VAL A 69 20.29 -7.38 14.23
N GLU A 70 20.31 -8.70 14.13
CA GLU A 70 20.96 -9.58 15.10
C GLU A 70 22.22 -10.18 14.48
N ILE A 71 23.36 -9.92 15.11
CA ILE A 71 24.65 -10.43 14.65
C ILE A 71 25.16 -11.45 15.67
N GLN A 72 25.21 -12.70 15.28
CA GLN A 72 25.79 -13.78 16.08
C GLN A 72 27.24 -14.01 15.66
N VAL A 73 28.17 -13.79 16.57
CA VAL A 73 29.62 -13.97 16.32
C VAL A 73 30.17 -15.02 17.26
N TRP A 74 31.00 -15.92 16.74
CA TRP A 74 31.68 -16.90 17.57
C TRP A 74 32.69 -16.20 18.49
N LEU A 75 32.76 -16.63 19.73
CA LEU A 75 33.61 -16.05 20.80
C LEU A 75 35.08 -15.82 20.38
N ARG A 76 35.60 -16.62 19.48
CA ARG A 76 36.99 -16.47 18.97
C ARG A 76 37.21 -15.18 18.17
N VAL A 77 36.18 -14.64 17.55
CA VAL A 77 36.29 -13.38 16.76
C VAL A 77 36.18 -12.15 17.67
N CYS A 78 35.44 -12.24 18.76
CA CYS A 78 35.32 -11.16 19.74
C CYS A 78 36.62 -10.88 20.52
N LEU A 79 37.56 -11.83 20.57
CA LEU A 79 38.84 -11.62 21.26
C LEU A 79 39.84 -10.76 20.47
N TYR A 80 39.56 -10.47 19.20
CA TYR A 80 40.40 -9.66 18.31
C TYR A 80 39.77 -8.30 17.95
N CYS A 81 38.59 -8.02 18.46
CA CYS A 81 37.98 -6.69 18.42
C CYS A 81 38.29 -5.94 19.72
#